data_fd42eab0d5d3552720386b640e30aab8
#
_entry.id   fd42eab0d5d3552720386b640e30aab8
#
_cell.length_a   1.000
_cell.length_b   1.000
_cell.length_c   1.000
_cell.angle_alpha   90.00
_cell.angle_beta   90.00
_cell.angle_gamma   90.00
#
_symmetry.space_group_name_H-M   'P 1'
#
loop_
_entity.id
_entity.type
_entity.pdbx_description
1 polymer ?
#
loop_
_entity_poly.entity_id
_entity_poly.type
_entity_poly.pdbx_seq_one_letter_code
_entity_poly.pdbx_strand_id
1 'polypeptide(L)'
;MSEAAVMPWRRRASEKSLAKEGRIWTLWSAGVIVTFSLPAALLIWVEPLAFPVAVIFVGHGIAVLHLQASRGARGVKPIGDPETGPERTALGLLGDLVGHETRELLQETGLALQRGRLGAWLVGQEGAILVRPGGHRVHCFCVRVAEGSDLPQADRVAHLLLALREDEEGFATVANRNFSGARWRLRLEVAKRVRPALRQV
;
A
#
# COMPACT_ATOMS: atom_id res chain seq x y z
N MET A 1 -9.41 28.26 -6.96
CA MET A 1 -7.98 27.90 -7.19
C MET A 1 -7.61 26.94 -6.08
N SER A 2 -7.49 25.65 -6.39
CA SER A 2 -7.06 24.69 -5.38
C SER A 2 -5.59 24.93 -5.07
N GLU A 3 -5.28 25.15 -3.83
CA GLU A 3 -3.90 25.27 -3.36
C GLU A 3 -3.26 23.88 -3.47
N ALA A 4 -2.31 23.71 -4.39
CA ALA A 4 -1.67 22.42 -4.60
C ALA A 4 -0.99 21.97 -3.31
N ALA A 5 -1.23 20.74 -2.88
CA ALA A 5 -0.60 20.17 -1.69
C ALA A 5 0.93 20.09 -1.91
N VAL A 6 1.68 20.98 -1.26
CA VAL A 6 3.13 21.12 -1.42
C VAL A 6 3.81 20.93 -0.06
N MET A 7 4.84 20.09 -0.04
CA MET A 7 5.75 20.01 1.09
C MET A 7 7.11 20.58 0.68
N PRO A 8 7.63 21.64 1.33
CA PRO A 8 8.85 22.34 0.88
C PRO A 8 10.09 21.44 0.80
N TRP A 9 10.13 20.36 1.59
CA TRP A 9 11.25 19.38 1.60
C TRP A 9 11.01 18.14 0.75
N ARG A 10 9.82 17.97 0.13
CA ARG A 10 9.53 16.83 -0.76
C ARG A 10 9.31 17.32 -2.18
N ARG A 11 9.93 16.64 -3.13
CA ARG A 11 9.61 16.85 -4.55
C ARG A 11 8.21 16.31 -4.84
N ARG A 12 7.44 17.06 -5.61
CA ARG A 12 6.11 16.63 -6.08
C ARG A 12 6.20 15.26 -6.74
N ALA A 13 5.31 14.37 -6.35
CA ALA A 13 5.24 13.04 -6.92
C ALA A 13 4.89 13.13 -8.41
N SER A 14 5.58 12.35 -9.20
CA SER A 14 5.34 12.24 -10.63
C SER A 14 5.54 10.79 -11.06
N GLU A 15 5.09 10.45 -12.24
CA GLU A 15 5.28 9.10 -12.77
C GLU A 15 6.76 8.68 -12.78
N LYS A 16 7.64 9.60 -13.22
CA LYS A 16 9.10 9.38 -13.26
C LYS A 16 9.69 9.18 -11.86
N SER A 17 9.27 9.99 -10.88
CA SER A 17 9.76 9.86 -9.49
C SER A 17 9.34 8.53 -8.87
N LEU A 18 8.08 8.12 -9.07
CA LEU A 18 7.58 6.83 -8.58
C LEU A 18 8.29 5.64 -9.25
N ALA A 19 8.59 5.74 -10.55
CA ALA A 19 9.36 4.70 -11.24
C ALA A 19 10.80 4.60 -10.70
N LYS A 20 11.47 5.74 -10.46
CA LYS A 20 12.82 5.78 -9.87
C LYS A 20 12.83 5.15 -8.48
N GLU A 21 11.90 5.54 -7.64
CA GLU A 21 11.79 5.01 -6.28
C GLU A 21 11.45 3.53 -6.26
N GLY A 22 10.56 3.09 -7.15
CA GLY A 22 10.29 1.68 -7.33
C GLY A 22 11.55 0.88 -7.68
N ARG A 23 12.47 1.42 -8.50
CA ARG A 23 13.77 0.79 -8.79
C ARG A 23 14.66 0.74 -7.56
N ILE A 24 14.74 1.84 -6.79
CA ILE A 24 15.51 1.88 -5.54
C ILE A 24 15.05 0.81 -4.57
N TRP A 25 13.73 0.66 -4.38
CA TRP A 25 13.16 -0.39 -3.53
C TRP A 25 13.47 -1.80 -4.03
N THR A 26 13.51 -2.01 -5.35
CA THR A 26 13.90 -3.30 -5.94
C THR A 26 15.37 -3.60 -5.68
N LEU A 27 16.25 -2.63 -5.91
CA LEU A 27 17.68 -2.77 -5.65
C LEU A 27 17.96 -3.03 -4.18
N TRP A 28 17.25 -2.32 -3.28
CA TRP A 28 17.35 -2.56 -1.85
C TRP A 28 16.89 -3.99 -1.48
N SER A 29 15.78 -4.47 -2.04
CA SER A 29 15.31 -5.85 -1.81
C SER A 29 16.30 -6.89 -2.34
N ALA A 30 16.89 -6.65 -3.52
CA ALA A 30 17.95 -7.50 -4.06
C ALA A 30 19.19 -7.48 -3.16
N GLY A 31 19.58 -6.30 -2.67
CA GLY A 31 20.67 -6.14 -1.70
C GLY A 31 20.45 -6.97 -0.44
N VAL A 32 19.24 -6.93 0.13
CA VAL A 32 18.90 -7.78 1.30
C VAL A 32 19.07 -9.27 0.97
N ILE A 33 18.56 -9.72 -0.18
CA ILE A 33 18.70 -11.13 -0.58
C ILE A 33 20.18 -11.51 -0.67
N VAL A 34 21.00 -10.71 -1.37
CA VAL A 34 22.44 -10.98 -1.53
C VAL A 34 23.15 -10.98 -0.18
N THR A 35 22.89 -9.97 0.67
CA THR A 35 23.54 -9.83 1.97
C THR A 35 23.31 -11.02 2.90
N PHE A 36 22.14 -11.64 2.82
CA PHE A 36 21.84 -12.81 3.67
C PHE A 36 22.13 -14.14 2.99
N SER A 37 21.99 -14.25 1.66
CA SER A 37 22.19 -15.52 0.96
C SER A 37 23.66 -15.80 0.66
N LEU A 38 24.47 -14.78 0.35
CA LEU A 38 25.88 -14.98 0.02
C LEU A 38 26.70 -15.51 1.21
N PRO A 39 26.63 -14.91 2.43
CA PRO A 39 27.33 -15.47 3.58
C PRO A 39 26.81 -16.87 3.95
N ALA A 40 25.50 -17.11 3.83
CA ALA A 40 24.91 -18.43 4.08
C ALA A 40 25.51 -19.50 3.14
N ALA A 41 25.62 -19.19 1.85
CA ALA A 41 26.19 -20.08 0.85
C ALA A 41 27.69 -20.33 1.11
N LEU A 42 28.46 -19.28 1.42
CA LEU A 42 29.87 -19.39 1.76
C LEU A 42 30.08 -20.24 3.02
N LEU A 43 29.23 -20.04 4.03
CA LEU A 43 29.31 -20.80 5.27
C LEU A 43 29.12 -22.30 5.04
N ILE A 44 28.12 -22.69 4.25
CA ILE A 44 27.86 -24.10 3.89
C ILE A 44 29.04 -24.67 3.07
N TRP A 45 29.63 -23.86 2.19
CA TRP A 45 30.74 -24.31 1.35
C TRP A 45 32.00 -24.60 2.15
N VAL A 46 32.30 -23.77 3.17
CA VAL A 46 33.46 -23.92 4.04
C VAL A 46 33.26 -25.00 5.10
N GLU A 47 32.08 -25.02 5.73
CA GLU A 47 31.75 -25.92 6.82
C GLU A 47 30.29 -26.42 6.68
N PRO A 48 30.08 -27.60 6.09
CA PRO A 48 28.74 -28.15 5.87
C PRO A 48 27.93 -28.36 7.14
N LEU A 49 28.58 -28.57 8.30
CA LEU A 49 27.90 -28.72 9.59
C LEU A 49 27.26 -27.38 10.06
N ALA A 50 27.66 -26.25 9.49
CA ALA A 50 27.07 -24.95 9.74
C ALA A 50 25.72 -24.71 9.01
N PHE A 51 25.16 -25.70 8.31
CA PHE A 51 23.87 -25.61 7.64
C PHE A 51 22.75 -24.98 8.49
N PRO A 52 22.55 -25.33 9.78
CA PRO A 52 21.50 -24.70 10.60
C PRO A 52 21.68 -23.18 10.72
N VAL A 53 22.91 -22.71 10.86
CA VAL A 53 23.22 -21.28 10.94
C VAL A 53 22.92 -20.59 9.59
N ALA A 54 23.28 -21.19 8.47
CA ALA A 54 22.96 -20.67 7.16
C ALA A 54 21.43 -20.53 6.91
N VAL A 55 20.65 -21.48 7.39
CA VAL A 55 19.17 -21.43 7.34
C VAL A 55 18.65 -20.23 8.14
N ILE A 56 19.22 -19.94 9.32
CA ILE A 56 18.87 -18.77 10.12
C ILE A 56 19.16 -17.47 9.35
N PHE A 57 20.31 -17.35 8.69
CA PHE A 57 20.65 -16.19 7.87
C PHE A 57 19.62 -15.95 6.77
N VAL A 58 19.31 -16.96 5.98
CA VAL A 58 18.31 -16.86 4.90
C VAL A 58 16.93 -16.50 5.46
N GLY A 59 16.55 -17.13 6.59
CA GLY A 59 15.31 -16.82 7.30
C GLY A 59 15.19 -15.36 7.71
N HIS A 60 16.27 -14.73 8.19
CA HIS A 60 16.30 -13.30 8.50
C HIS A 60 16.08 -12.43 7.24
N GLY A 61 16.74 -12.76 6.14
CA GLY A 61 16.52 -12.07 4.87
C GLY A 61 15.05 -12.10 4.42
N ILE A 62 14.43 -13.28 4.49
CA ILE A 62 13.01 -13.47 4.18
C ILE A 62 12.15 -12.65 5.15
N ALA A 63 12.44 -12.69 6.45
CA ALA A 63 11.69 -11.96 7.47
C ALA A 63 11.74 -10.44 7.24
N VAL A 64 12.90 -9.88 6.87
CA VAL A 64 13.03 -8.45 6.55
C VAL A 64 12.15 -8.07 5.36
N LEU A 65 12.14 -8.89 4.30
CA LEU A 65 11.33 -8.63 3.11
C LEU A 65 9.82 -8.78 3.41
N HIS A 66 9.44 -9.73 4.24
CA HIS A 66 8.07 -9.94 4.71
C HIS A 66 7.59 -8.74 5.55
N LEU A 67 8.38 -8.31 6.55
CA LEU A 67 8.06 -7.17 7.40
C LEU A 67 7.82 -5.87 6.63
N GLN A 68 8.54 -5.65 5.53
CA GLN A 68 8.30 -4.48 4.69
C GLN A 68 6.95 -4.54 3.97
N ALA A 69 6.62 -5.65 3.34
CA ALA A 69 5.35 -5.83 2.65
C ALA A 69 4.17 -5.76 3.64
N SER A 70 4.32 -6.33 4.84
CA SER A 70 3.31 -6.28 5.89
C SER A 70 3.08 -4.86 6.44
N ARG A 71 4.13 -4.01 6.51
CA ARG A 71 3.96 -2.58 6.82
C ARG A 71 3.14 -1.86 5.76
N GLY A 72 3.37 -2.16 4.48
CA GLY A 72 2.57 -1.65 3.38
C GLY A 72 1.10 -2.07 3.48
N ALA A 73 0.85 -3.33 3.74
CA ALA A 73 -0.49 -3.88 3.88
C ALA A 73 -1.26 -3.27 5.07
N ARG A 74 -0.61 -3.08 6.21
CA ARG A 74 -1.22 -2.46 7.41
C ARG A 74 -1.52 -0.99 7.26
N GLY A 75 -0.79 -0.26 6.41
CA GLY A 75 -1.04 1.15 6.13
C GLY A 75 -2.32 1.41 5.32
N VAL A 76 -2.96 0.36 4.80
CA VAL A 76 -4.20 0.48 4.02
C VAL A 76 -5.26 -0.44 4.62
N LYS A 77 -5.97 0.07 5.61
CA LYS A 77 -6.99 -0.67 6.33
C LYS A 77 -8.32 -0.62 5.58
N PRO A 78 -8.94 -1.77 5.24
CA PRO A 78 -10.26 -1.78 4.60
C PRO A 78 -11.34 -1.35 5.58
N ILE A 79 -12.49 -0.88 5.08
CA ILE A 79 -13.69 -0.64 5.88
C ILE A 79 -14.19 -1.99 6.40
N GLY A 80 -14.45 -2.04 7.71
CA GLY A 80 -15.12 -3.18 8.34
C GLY A 80 -16.64 -3.18 8.10
N ASP A 81 -17.31 -4.15 8.68
CA ASP A 81 -18.78 -4.17 8.67
C ASP A 81 -19.31 -3.05 9.59
N PRO A 82 -20.35 -2.30 9.17
CA PRO A 82 -20.84 -1.15 9.93
C PRO A 82 -21.59 -1.63 11.18
N GLU A 83 -21.02 -1.35 12.35
CA GLU A 83 -21.59 -1.74 13.65
C GLU A 83 -22.63 -0.74 14.16
N THR A 84 -22.51 0.54 13.79
CA THR A 84 -23.35 1.63 14.29
C THR A 84 -24.23 2.25 13.22
N GLY A 85 -25.26 3.02 13.64
CA GLY A 85 -26.11 3.80 12.75
C GLY A 85 -25.32 4.80 11.89
N PRO A 86 -24.47 5.65 12.50
CA PRO A 86 -23.63 6.60 11.77
C PRO A 86 -22.72 5.92 10.71
N GLU A 87 -22.14 4.75 11.03
CA GLU A 87 -21.30 4.03 10.06
C GLU A 87 -22.10 3.52 8.87
N ARG A 88 -23.33 3.05 9.09
CA ARG A 88 -24.22 2.62 7.98
C ARG A 88 -24.59 3.80 7.08
N THR A 89 -24.91 4.95 7.67
CA THR A 89 -25.21 6.16 6.91
C THR A 89 -24.00 6.64 6.11
N ALA A 90 -22.82 6.72 6.72
CA ALA A 90 -21.57 7.10 6.07
C ALA A 90 -21.20 6.14 4.93
N LEU A 91 -21.40 4.82 5.11
CA LEU A 91 -21.14 3.83 4.05
C LEU A 91 -22.12 3.99 2.89
N GLY A 92 -23.39 4.33 3.17
CA GLY A 92 -24.38 4.66 2.14
C GLY A 92 -23.96 5.86 1.31
N LEU A 93 -23.57 6.97 1.97
CA LEU A 93 -23.07 8.19 1.31
C LEU A 93 -21.79 7.95 0.50
N LEU A 94 -20.85 7.18 1.05
CA LEU A 94 -19.66 6.77 0.29
C LEU A 94 -20.06 5.95 -0.94
N GLY A 95 -21.04 5.05 -0.81
CA GLY A 95 -21.58 4.27 -1.93
C GLY A 95 -22.17 5.16 -3.04
N ASP A 96 -22.78 6.29 -2.69
CA ASP A 96 -23.30 7.27 -3.65
C ASP A 96 -22.20 8.13 -4.29
N LEU A 97 -21.12 8.38 -3.56
CA LEU A 97 -19.95 9.11 -4.05
C LEU A 97 -19.15 8.31 -5.09
N VAL A 98 -19.13 6.98 -4.98
CA VAL A 98 -18.43 6.09 -5.90
C VAL A 98 -19.40 5.55 -6.97
N GLY A 99 -18.92 5.32 -8.21
CA GLY A 99 -19.75 4.73 -9.25
C GLY A 99 -20.16 3.29 -8.95
N HIS A 100 -21.16 2.78 -9.68
CA HIS A 100 -21.75 1.46 -9.44
C HIS A 100 -20.73 0.31 -9.40
N GLU A 101 -19.81 0.25 -10.37
CA GLU A 101 -18.73 -0.74 -10.43
C GLU A 101 -17.81 -0.70 -9.19
N THR A 102 -17.51 0.51 -8.70
CA THR A 102 -16.68 0.70 -7.52
C THR A 102 -17.44 0.35 -6.23
N ARG A 103 -18.77 0.50 -6.23
CA ARG A 103 -19.62 0.14 -5.07
C ARG A 103 -19.58 -1.36 -4.80
N GLU A 104 -19.64 -2.20 -5.82
CA GLU A 104 -19.53 -3.66 -5.66
C GLU A 104 -18.17 -4.03 -5.06
N LEU A 105 -17.09 -3.48 -5.61
CA LEU A 105 -15.75 -3.69 -5.07
C LEU A 105 -15.62 -3.21 -3.62
N LEU A 106 -16.21 -2.05 -3.29
CA LEU A 106 -16.21 -1.50 -1.94
C LEU A 106 -16.91 -2.43 -0.95
N GLN A 107 -18.08 -2.97 -1.32
CA GLN A 107 -18.84 -3.91 -0.50
C GLN A 107 -18.07 -5.23 -0.29
N GLU A 108 -17.46 -5.76 -1.34
CA GLU A 108 -16.72 -7.02 -1.29
C GLU A 108 -15.41 -6.88 -0.48
N THR A 109 -14.66 -5.81 -0.71
CA THR A 109 -13.27 -5.70 -0.23
C THR A 109 -13.05 -4.68 0.86
N GLY A 110 -13.99 -3.75 1.06
CA GLY A 110 -13.83 -2.60 1.96
C GLY A 110 -12.88 -1.52 1.44
N LEU A 111 -12.55 -1.52 0.14
CA LEU A 111 -11.68 -0.54 -0.50
C LEU A 111 -12.42 0.16 -1.65
N ALA A 112 -12.27 1.49 -1.71
CA ALA A 112 -12.78 2.28 -2.83
C ALA A 112 -11.76 2.33 -3.97
N LEU A 113 -12.20 2.06 -5.21
CA LEU A 113 -11.36 2.16 -6.39
C LEU A 113 -11.46 3.56 -7.00
N GLN A 114 -10.32 4.16 -7.27
CA GLN A 114 -10.22 5.40 -8.05
C GLN A 114 -9.17 5.24 -9.14
N ARG A 115 -9.56 5.43 -10.40
CA ARG A 115 -8.63 5.48 -11.53
C ARG A 115 -8.08 6.89 -11.67
N GLY A 116 -6.76 7.00 -11.71
CA GLY A 116 -6.05 8.26 -11.88
C GLY A 116 -4.98 8.19 -12.95
N ARG A 117 -4.25 9.28 -13.12
CA ARG A 117 -3.17 9.40 -14.11
C ARG A 117 -1.95 8.55 -13.73
N LEU A 118 -1.64 8.44 -12.43
CA LEU A 118 -0.52 7.64 -11.93
C LEU A 118 -0.79 6.14 -11.94
N GLY A 119 -2.06 5.74 -12.01
CA GLY A 119 -2.52 4.36 -12.01
C GLY A 119 -3.87 4.20 -11.34
N ALA A 120 -4.14 3.00 -10.85
CA ALA A 120 -5.37 2.71 -10.12
C ALA A 120 -5.10 2.71 -8.61
N TRP A 121 -5.93 3.41 -7.88
CA TRP A 121 -5.86 3.59 -6.45
C TRP A 121 -6.92 2.76 -5.74
N LEU A 122 -6.51 1.99 -4.76
CA LEU A 122 -7.39 1.30 -3.83
C LEU A 122 -7.30 2.02 -2.49
N VAL A 123 -8.36 2.75 -2.14
CA VAL A 123 -8.40 3.65 -0.97
C VAL A 123 -9.06 2.96 0.21
N GLY A 124 -8.37 2.90 1.33
CA GLY A 124 -8.86 2.42 2.62
C GLY A 124 -8.91 3.54 3.66
N GLN A 125 -9.16 3.20 4.93
CA GLN A 125 -9.37 4.15 6.03
C GLN A 125 -8.12 4.99 6.39
N GLU A 126 -6.93 4.42 6.24
CA GLU A 126 -5.68 5.00 6.74
C GLU A 126 -4.66 5.24 5.61
N GLY A 127 -5.08 5.02 4.35
CA GLY A 127 -4.20 5.20 3.21
C GLY A 127 -4.71 4.58 1.93
N ALA A 128 -3.82 4.47 0.94
CA ALA A 128 -4.17 3.97 -0.38
C ALA A 128 -3.05 3.12 -1.00
N ILE A 129 -3.43 2.16 -1.82
CA ILE A 129 -2.53 1.39 -2.67
C ILE A 129 -2.63 1.94 -4.08
N LEU A 130 -1.54 2.43 -4.63
CA LEU A 130 -1.41 2.75 -6.04
C LEU A 130 -0.91 1.51 -6.79
N VAL A 131 -1.70 0.99 -7.71
CA VAL A 131 -1.29 -0.02 -8.68
C VAL A 131 -0.88 0.70 -9.95
N ARG A 132 0.39 0.57 -10.32
CA ARG A 132 0.97 1.22 -11.51
C ARG A 132 0.43 0.61 -12.81
N PRO A 133 0.40 1.37 -13.91
CA PRO A 133 0.12 0.83 -15.23
C PRO A 133 0.98 -0.43 -15.49
N GLY A 134 0.38 -1.47 -16.08
CA GLY A 134 0.98 -2.79 -16.23
C GLY A 134 0.79 -3.73 -15.04
N GLY A 135 0.24 -3.25 -13.91
CA GLY A 135 -0.24 -4.09 -12.80
C GLY A 135 0.81 -4.85 -11.99
N HIS A 136 2.09 -4.74 -12.31
CA HIS A 136 3.14 -5.53 -11.64
C HIS A 136 3.68 -4.87 -10.36
N ARG A 137 3.64 -3.55 -10.29
CA ARG A 137 4.20 -2.75 -9.21
C ARG A 137 3.14 -1.98 -8.45
N VAL A 138 3.30 -1.94 -7.14
CA VAL A 138 2.42 -1.21 -6.23
C VAL A 138 3.23 -0.29 -5.31
N HIS A 139 2.59 0.82 -4.91
CA HIS A 139 3.07 1.71 -3.86
C HIS A 139 1.97 1.84 -2.80
N CYS A 140 2.31 1.61 -1.54
CA CYS A 140 1.38 1.80 -0.43
C CYS A 140 1.69 3.13 0.26
N PHE A 141 0.66 3.95 0.38
CA PHE A 141 0.69 5.24 1.03
C PHE A 141 -0.14 5.18 2.30
N CYS A 142 0.38 5.72 3.38
CA CYS A 142 -0.30 5.84 4.66
C CYS A 142 -0.50 7.31 4.98
N VAL A 143 -1.68 7.65 5.45
CA VAL A 143 -2.03 8.99 5.95
C VAL A 143 -2.30 8.85 7.43
N ARG A 144 -1.52 9.58 8.24
CA ARG A 144 -1.73 9.61 9.68
C ARG A 144 -2.94 10.49 9.97
N VAL A 145 -3.97 9.90 10.51
CA VAL A 145 -5.13 10.62 11.03
C VAL A 145 -4.80 11.13 12.44
N ALA A 146 -5.20 12.36 12.76
CA ALA A 146 -5.03 12.88 14.10
C ALA A 146 -5.77 12.01 15.13
N GLU A 147 -5.19 11.84 16.32
CA GLU A 147 -5.83 11.12 17.40
C GLU A 147 -7.17 11.75 17.77
N GLY A 148 -8.17 10.94 18.08
CA GLY A 148 -9.49 11.40 18.54
C GLY A 148 -10.49 11.72 17.44
N SER A 149 -10.24 11.41 16.17
CA SER A 149 -11.30 11.55 15.17
C SER A 149 -12.31 10.39 15.31
N ASP A 150 -13.46 10.66 15.89
CA ASP A 150 -14.63 9.76 15.98
C ASP A 150 -15.36 9.63 14.63
N LEU A 151 -14.67 9.95 13.53
CA LEU A 151 -15.23 9.86 12.19
C LEU A 151 -15.50 8.40 11.81
N PRO A 152 -16.68 8.10 11.27
CA PRO A 152 -16.97 6.82 10.67
C PRO A 152 -15.91 6.39 9.67
N GLN A 153 -15.69 5.08 9.58
CA GLN A 153 -14.66 4.51 8.69
C GLN A 153 -14.87 4.93 7.23
N ALA A 154 -16.11 4.95 6.77
CA ALA A 154 -16.46 5.34 5.41
C ALA A 154 -16.18 6.83 5.13
N ASP A 155 -16.36 7.72 6.11
CA ASP A 155 -16.04 9.15 5.97
C ASP A 155 -14.54 9.38 5.80
N ARG A 156 -13.70 8.62 6.51
CA ARG A 156 -12.24 8.66 6.31
C ARG A 156 -11.86 8.29 4.89
N VAL A 157 -12.47 7.21 4.35
CA VAL A 157 -12.25 6.81 2.95
C VAL A 157 -12.74 7.88 1.98
N ALA A 158 -13.92 8.48 2.24
CA ALA A 158 -14.44 9.57 1.41
C ALA A 158 -13.50 10.77 1.37
N HIS A 159 -12.96 11.20 2.51
CA HIS A 159 -11.99 12.30 2.57
C HIS A 159 -10.71 12.00 1.76
N LEU A 160 -10.14 10.80 1.92
CA LEU A 160 -8.95 10.41 1.17
C LEU A 160 -9.24 10.28 -0.33
N LEU A 161 -10.42 9.80 -0.70
CA LEU A 161 -10.86 9.68 -2.09
C LEU A 161 -11.03 11.05 -2.74
N LEU A 162 -11.65 12.01 -2.05
CA LEU A 162 -11.82 13.38 -2.53
C LEU A 162 -10.49 14.10 -2.67
N ALA A 163 -9.61 14.00 -1.67
CA ALA A 163 -8.26 14.56 -1.74
C ALA A 163 -7.46 14.00 -2.93
N LEU A 164 -7.62 12.70 -3.21
CA LEU A 164 -6.96 12.03 -4.32
C LEU A 164 -7.54 12.46 -5.68
N ARG A 165 -8.86 12.69 -5.76
CA ARG A 165 -9.53 13.21 -6.96
C ARG A 165 -9.11 14.65 -7.27
N GLU A 166 -8.96 15.47 -6.24
CA GLU A 166 -8.58 16.88 -6.40
C GLU A 166 -7.12 17.04 -6.84
N ASP A 167 -6.19 16.37 -6.16
CA ASP A 167 -4.76 16.44 -6.48
C ASP A 167 -4.05 15.11 -6.23
N GLU A 168 -4.06 14.24 -7.21
CA GLU A 168 -3.43 12.91 -7.16
C GLU A 168 -1.92 12.97 -6.86
N GLU A 169 -1.20 13.88 -7.49
CA GLU A 169 0.25 14.06 -7.29
C GLU A 169 0.54 14.67 -5.91
N GLY A 170 -0.28 15.62 -5.48
CA GLY A 170 -0.22 16.21 -4.15
C GLY A 170 -0.47 15.17 -3.07
N PHE A 171 -1.49 14.34 -3.21
CA PHE A 171 -1.75 13.22 -2.30
C PHE A 171 -0.54 12.29 -2.20
N ALA A 172 0.02 11.85 -3.34
CA ALA A 172 1.20 10.99 -3.37
C ALA A 172 2.46 11.66 -2.82
N THR A 173 2.51 13.01 -2.80
CA THR A 173 3.62 13.80 -2.24
C THR A 173 3.53 13.90 -0.73
N VAL A 174 2.35 14.17 -0.20
CA VAL A 174 2.11 14.41 1.24
C VAL A 174 2.04 13.11 2.01
N ALA A 175 1.35 12.10 1.48
CA ALA A 175 1.19 10.81 2.14
C ALA A 175 2.55 10.09 2.34
N ASN A 176 2.67 9.39 3.47
CA ASN A 176 3.87 8.61 3.77
C ASN A 176 3.86 7.30 2.99
N ARG A 177 4.92 7.05 2.22
CA ARG A 177 5.06 5.80 1.49
C ARG A 177 5.67 4.73 2.37
N ASN A 178 4.88 3.70 2.69
CA ASN A 178 5.29 2.60 3.57
C ASN A 178 5.88 1.41 2.82
N PHE A 179 5.51 1.24 1.53
CA PHE A 179 5.97 0.14 0.71
C PHE A 179 5.99 0.52 -0.76
N SER A 180 6.98 0.00 -1.48
CA SER A 180 7.02 0.02 -2.93
C SER A 180 7.62 -1.29 -3.42
N GLY A 181 6.89 -2.06 -4.18
CA GLY A 181 7.37 -3.37 -4.59
C GLY A 181 6.48 -4.10 -5.59
N ALA A 182 6.77 -5.38 -5.78
CA ALA A 182 5.96 -6.24 -6.62
C ALA A 182 4.59 -6.49 -5.99
N ARG A 183 3.52 -6.44 -6.80
CA ARG A 183 2.13 -6.64 -6.37
C ARG A 183 1.92 -7.97 -5.65
N TRP A 184 2.57 -9.04 -6.11
CA TRP A 184 2.43 -10.36 -5.50
C TRP A 184 2.91 -10.39 -4.04
N ARG A 185 3.98 -9.63 -3.70
CA ARG A 185 4.48 -9.53 -2.33
C ARG A 185 3.43 -8.90 -1.41
N LEU A 186 2.84 -7.78 -1.83
CA LEU A 186 1.78 -7.12 -1.07
C LEU A 186 0.56 -8.03 -0.92
N ARG A 187 0.18 -8.76 -1.99
CA ARG A 187 -0.97 -9.65 -1.98
C ARG A 187 -0.87 -10.80 -0.97
N LEU A 188 0.34 -11.23 -0.62
CA LEU A 188 0.53 -12.23 0.42
C LEU A 188 0.20 -11.69 1.81
N GLU A 189 0.42 -10.39 2.03
CA GLU A 189 0.32 -9.72 3.32
C GLU A 189 -1.05 -9.09 3.61
N VAL A 190 -1.76 -8.66 2.58
CA VAL A 190 -3.09 -8.08 2.75
C VAL A 190 -4.11 -9.13 3.21
N ALA A 191 -5.13 -8.67 3.94
CA ALA A 191 -6.25 -9.51 4.36
C ALA A 191 -6.86 -10.25 3.17
N LYS A 192 -7.36 -11.47 3.39
CA LYS A 192 -7.96 -12.29 2.33
C LYS A 192 -9.06 -11.55 1.57
N ARG A 193 -9.87 -10.75 2.29
CA ARG A 193 -10.93 -9.90 1.74
C ARG A 193 -10.43 -8.87 0.73
N VAL A 194 -9.21 -8.35 0.89
CA VAL A 194 -8.61 -7.31 0.02
C VAL A 194 -8.00 -7.88 -1.27
N ARG A 195 -7.67 -9.17 -1.27
CA ARG A 195 -6.96 -9.81 -2.40
C ARG A 195 -7.69 -9.72 -3.75
N PRO A 196 -9.03 -9.80 -3.82
CA PRO A 196 -9.77 -9.60 -5.08
C PRO A 196 -9.52 -8.21 -5.67
N ALA A 197 -9.56 -7.14 -4.87
CA ALA A 197 -9.31 -5.78 -5.34
C ALA A 197 -7.95 -5.65 -6.06
N LEU A 198 -6.91 -6.30 -5.53
CA LEU A 198 -5.60 -6.33 -6.17
C LEU A 198 -5.54 -7.16 -7.46
N ARG A 199 -6.57 -7.95 -7.81
CA ARG A 199 -6.61 -8.72 -9.05
C ARG A 199 -7.34 -7.98 -10.16
N GLN A 200 -8.34 -7.19 -9.82
CA GLN A 200 -9.22 -6.49 -10.76
C GLN A 200 -8.57 -5.23 -11.35
N VAL A 201 -7.42 -4.79 -10.81
CA VAL A 201 -6.76 -3.53 -11.16
C VAL A 201 -5.48 -3.76 -11.93
#